data_459a7d21b8267c8d98dda43b05845049
#
_entry.id   459a7d21b8267c8d98dda43b05845049
#
_cell.length_a   1.000
_cell.length_b   1.000
_cell.length_c   1.000
_cell.angle_alpha   90.00
_cell.angle_beta   90.00
_cell.angle_gamma   90.00
#
_symmetry.space_group_name_H-M   'P 1'
#
loop_
_entity.id
_entity.type
_entity.pdbx_description
1 polymer ?
#
loop_
_entity_poly.entity_id
_entity_poly.type
_entity_poly.pdbx_seq_one_letter_code
_entity_poly.pdbx_strand_id
1 'polypeptide(L)'
;MNNWSAEAWRSLVEGAPEGIVICDATTPDCPVIYANAAFSQMCGYPAAALLGTNLRVLQGNDRDQETRQRMREAIERGEQARVLIRNYRPDGSLFWNEIVIQPVHDGSGKLTHFIGYHRDASERLKSAERSAQGLPPWLREDRLTGLHSRAYFEELLQRDWLLAQRDSHEIGLTLFDIDDLATYNETFDKAAGDACIRRIARVIGASYRRGGDLVGRWEGGTFAVLTQGDAAEKASQYAQVVAQRVRDLMMHHPRAGSGRFVTLSAGVASLVPPRELSLDSLLKACRASLKRAKTLGKNSISTAESADFQ
;
A
#
# COMPACT_ATOMS: atom_id res chain seq x y z
N MET A 1 2.04 -0.14 -47.07
CA MET A 1 2.42 0.05 -45.66
C MET A 1 3.66 0.90 -45.63
N ASN A 2 3.59 2.10 -45.04
CA ASN A 2 4.78 2.96 -44.92
C ASN A 2 5.82 2.25 -44.08
N ASN A 3 6.96 1.91 -44.66
CA ASN A 3 8.09 1.31 -43.96
C ASN A 3 8.82 2.43 -43.20
N TRP A 4 8.40 2.66 -41.93
CA TRP A 4 9.11 3.57 -41.04
C TRP A 4 10.48 3.00 -40.74
N SER A 5 11.52 3.86 -40.83
CA SER A 5 12.87 3.43 -40.46
C SER A 5 12.97 3.16 -38.95
N ALA A 6 13.92 2.34 -38.53
CA ALA A 6 14.21 2.11 -37.12
C ALA A 6 14.51 3.42 -36.35
N GLU A 7 15.11 4.38 -37.05
CA GLU A 7 15.44 5.72 -36.54
C GLU A 7 14.14 6.54 -36.28
N ALA A 8 13.16 6.47 -37.18
CA ALA A 8 11.88 7.14 -37.02
C ALA A 8 11.12 6.55 -35.81
N TRP A 9 11.11 5.23 -35.63
CA TRP A 9 10.52 4.59 -34.47
C TRP A 9 11.22 5.01 -33.15
N ARG A 10 12.56 5.05 -33.15
CA ARG A 10 13.34 5.52 -32.00
C ARG A 10 13.00 6.95 -31.65
N SER A 11 12.92 7.86 -32.63
CA SER A 11 12.56 9.25 -32.41
C SER A 11 11.15 9.43 -31.81
N LEU A 12 10.19 8.61 -32.23
CA LEU A 12 8.83 8.62 -31.65
C LEU A 12 8.82 8.22 -30.19
N VAL A 13 9.52 7.14 -29.84
CA VAL A 13 9.59 6.65 -28.46
C VAL A 13 10.37 7.63 -27.58
N GLU A 14 11.46 8.20 -28.10
CA GLU A 14 12.27 9.20 -27.38
C GLU A 14 11.51 10.51 -27.14
N GLY A 15 10.72 10.95 -28.13
CA GLY A 15 9.89 12.17 -28.03
C GLY A 15 8.57 12.00 -27.28
N ALA A 16 8.25 10.82 -26.79
CA ALA A 16 7.01 10.60 -26.05
C ALA A 16 7.01 11.37 -24.72
N PRO A 17 5.89 12.02 -24.35
CA PRO A 17 5.78 12.77 -23.10
C PRO A 17 5.71 11.87 -21.86
N GLU A 18 5.39 10.60 -22.04
CA GLU A 18 5.35 9.59 -20.99
C GLU A 18 6.68 8.86 -20.88
N GLY A 19 7.02 8.42 -19.67
CA GLY A 19 8.17 7.56 -19.47
C GLY A 19 7.95 6.21 -20.16
N ILE A 20 8.84 5.84 -21.08
CA ILE A 20 8.80 4.55 -21.77
C ILE A 20 10.05 3.76 -21.40
N VAL A 21 9.84 2.52 -20.98
CA VAL A 21 10.90 1.56 -20.71
C VAL A 21 10.62 0.27 -21.47
N ILE A 22 11.65 -0.33 -22.04
CA ILE A 22 11.59 -1.63 -22.69
C ILE A 22 12.51 -2.58 -21.92
N CYS A 23 11.94 -3.75 -21.54
CA CYS A 23 12.67 -4.80 -20.85
C CYS A 23 12.73 -6.07 -21.72
N ASP A 24 13.85 -6.79 -21.66
CA ASP A 24 14.02 -8.07 -22.34
C ASP A 24 13.37 -9.19 -21.53
N ALA A 25 12.26 -9.75 -22.02
CA ALA A 25 11.55 -10.83 -21.37
C ALA A 25 12.22 -12.20 -21.59
N THR A 26 13.20 -12.29 -22.47
CA THR A 26 13.93 -13.54 -22.78
C THR A 26 15.11 -13.77 -21.85
N THR A 27 15.59 -12.71 -21.19
CA THR A 27 16.69 -12.74 -20.25
C THR A 27 16.19 -12.84 -18.80
N PRO A 28 16.84 -13.68 -17.95
CA PRO A 28 16.51 -13.75 -16.53
C PRO A 28 16.48 -12.35 -15.89
N ASP A 29 15.53 -12.15 -15.00
CA ASP A 29 15.33 -10.90 -14.27
C ASP A 29 14.78 -9.73 -15.09
N CYS A 30 14.46 -9.96 -16.37
CA CYS A 30 13.83 -9.00 -17.27
C CYS A 30 14.51 -7.62 -17.24
N PRO A 31 15.79 -7.53 -17.68
CA PRO A 31 16.58 -6.30 -17.58
C PRO A 31 16.05 -5.22 -18.52
N VAL A 32 16.24 -3.97 -18.12
CA VAL A 32 15.98 -2.79 -18.96
C VAL A 32 16.98 -2.78 -20.13
N ILE A 33 16.46 -2.71 -21.35
CA ILE A 33 17.27 -2.54 -22.57
C ILE A 33 17.11 -1.14 -23.19
N TYR A 34 16.07 -0.42 -22.80
CA TYR A 34 15.84 0.96 -23.26
C TYR A 34 15.01 1.74 -22.22
N ALA A 35 15.33 3.00 -22.05
CA ALA A 35 14.55 3.97 -21.31
C ALA A 35 14.65 5.33 -22.01
N ASN A 36 13.50 6.00 -22.26
CA ASN A 36 13.48 7.31 -22.91
C ASN A 36 13.84 8.45 -21.93
N ALA A 37 14.07 9.65 -22.48
CA ALA A 37 14.41 10.83 -21.68
C ALA A 37 13.32 11.19 -20.67
N ALA A 38 12.04 11.05 -21.01
CA ALA A 38 10.93 11.33 -20.13
C ALA A 38 10.93 10.43 -18.89
N PHE A 39 11.27 9.15 -19.04
CA PHE A 39 11.41 8.24 -17.89
C PHE A 39 12.56 8.64 -16.97
N SER A 40 13.72 8.97 -17.56
CA SER A 40 14.89 9.42 -16.79
C SER A 40 14.61 10.70 -16.01
N GLN A 41 13.92 11.67 -16.61
CA GLN A 41 13.51 12.91 -15.94
C GLN A 41 12.54 12.63 -14.80
N MET A 42 11.56 11.73 -15.00
CA MET A 42 10.55 11.39 -14.01
C MET A 42 11.17 10.68 -12.80
N CYS A 43 11.99 9.67 -13.02
CA CYS A 43 12.55 8.85 -11.93
C CYS A 43 13.84 9.41 -11.33
N GLY A 44 14.50 10.37 -12.00
CA GLY A 44 15.75 10.97 -11.56
C GLY A 44 17.00 10.10 -11.80
N TYR A 45 16.84 8.89 -12.30
CA TYR A 45 17.99 8.02 -12.68
C TYR A 45 18.38 8.25 -14.12
N PRO A 46 19.66 8.44 -14.43
CA PRO A 46 20.12 8.51 -15.83
C PRO A 46 19.85 7.17 -16.53
N ALA A 47 19.42 7.20 -17.79
CA ALA A 47 19.10 6.00 -18.55
C ALA A 47 20.23 4.96 -18.52
N ALA A 48 21.49 5.41 -18.61
CA ALA A 48 22.67 4.54 -18.57
C ALA A 48 22.78 3.73 -17.26
N ALA A 49 22.30 4.26 -16.14
CA ALA A 49 22.31 3.55 -14.84
C ALA A 49 21.20 2.50 -14.74
N LEU A 50 20.17 2.59 -15.57
CA LEU A 50 19.05 1.66 -15.61
C LEU A 50 19.27 0.49 -16.56
N LEU A 51 20.05 0.69 -17.63
CA LEU A 51 20.32 -0.35 -18.61
C LEU A 51 20.96 -1.59 -17.95
N GLY A 52 20.45 -2.77 -18.28
CA GLY A 52 20.89 -4.05 -17.74
C GLY A 52 20.39 -4.33 -16.32
N THR A 53 19.66 -3.40 -15.66
CA THR A 53 19.11 -3.60 -14.33
C THR A 53 17.62 -3.98 -14.40
N ASN A 54 17.09 -4.51 -13.31
CA ASN A 54 15.64 -4.66 -13.16
C ASN A 54 15.06 -3.42 -12.49
N LEU A 55 13.94 -2.90 -13.01
CA LEU A 55 13.27 -1.70 -12.50
C LEU A 55 12.83 -1.77 -11.03
N ARG A 56 12.92 -2.94 -10.38
CA ARG A 56 12.72 -3.05 -8.93
C ARG A 56 13.70 -2.20 -8.12
N VAL A 57 14.79 -1.75 -8.71
CA VAL A 57 15.74 -0.81 -8.09
C VAL A 57 15.03 0.46 -7.62
N LEU A 58 13.99 0.91 -8.34
CA LEU A 58 13.19 2.07 -7.97
C LEU A 58 12.32 1.86 -6.72
N GLN A 59 12.15 0.62 -6.26
CA GLN A 59 11.36 0.31 -5.07
C GLN A 59 12.16 0.49 -3.77
N GLY A 60 13.48 0.60 -3.85
CA GLY A 60 14.33 0.74 -2.68
C GLY A 60 14.10 -0.40 -1.68
N ASN A 61 13.95 -0.03 -0.42
CA ASN A 61 13.64 -0.96 0.68
C ASN A 61 12.13 -1.19 0.88
N ASP A 62 11.26 -0.47 0.14
CA ASP A 62 9.81 -0.58 0.22
C ASP A 62 9.31 -1.78 -0.60
N ARG A 63 9.61 -2.97 -0.10
CA ARG A 63 9.30 -4.24 -0.77
C ARG A 63 7.91 -4.78 -0.44
N ASP A 64 7.24 -4.25 0.56
CA ASP A 64 5.94 -4.71 1.04
C ASP A 64 4.79 -3.89 0.42
N GLN A 65 4.66 -4.00 -0.90
CA GLN A 65 3.58 -3.39 -1.68
C GLN A 65 2.78 -4.50 -2.37
N GLU A 66 1.50 -4.64 -2.04
CA GLU A 66 0.60 -5.64 -2.66
C GLU A 66 0.60 -5.57 -4.19
N THR A 67 0.59 -4.35 -4.71
CA THR A 67 0.63 -4.07 -6.14
C THR A 67 1.86 -4.66 -6.84
N ARG A 68 2.98 -4.75 -6.12
CA ARG A 68 4.23 -5.36 -6.61
C ARG A 68 4.06 -6.84 -6.94
N GLN A 69 3.31 -7.56 -6.12
CA GLN A 69 3.07 -8.98 -6.38
C GLN A 69 2.19 -9.17 -7.63
N ARG A 70 1.13 -8.37 -7.77
CA ARG A 70 0.27 -8.39 -8.96
C ARG A 70 1.05 -8.11 -10.23
N MET A 71 1.98 -7.14 -10.17
CA MET A 71 2.88 -6.82 -11.28
C MET A 71 3.76 -8.03 -11.63
N ARG A 72 4.32 -8.70 -10.62
CA ARG A 72 5.14 -9.91 -10.80
C ARG A 72 4.33 -11.03 -11.46
N GLU A 73 3.15 -11.34 -10.95
CA GLU A 73 2.28 -12.37 -11.49
C GLU A 73 1.91 -12.11 -12.96
N ALA A 74 1.62 -10.85 -13.32
CA ALA A 74 1.34 -10.47 -14.71
C ALA A 74 2.58 -10.67 -15.62
N ILE A 75 3.76 -10.29 -15.14
CA ILE A 75 5.02 -10.50 -15.89
C ILE A 75 5.29 -11.99 -16.08
N GLU A 76 5.14 -12.81 -15.03
CA GLU A 76 5.34 -14.27 -15.09
C GLU A 76 4.37 -14.96 -16.06
N ARG A 77 3.14 -14.43 -16.20
CA ARG A 77 2.15 -14.95 -17.15
C ARG A 77 2.24 -14.35 -18.55
N GLY A 78 3.10 -13.35 -18.76
CA GLY A 78 3.16 -12.62 -20.03
C GLY A 78 1.89 -11.80 -20.30
N GLU A 79 1.24 -11.30 -19.26
CA GLU A 79 -0.03 -10.57 -19.35
C GLU A 79 0.16 -9.06 -19.20
N GLN A 80 -0.79 -8.30 -19.73
CA GLN A 80 -0.85 -6.86 -19.49
C GLN A 80 -1.25 -6.56 -18.04
N ALA A 81 -0.60 -5.55 -17.44
CA ALA A 81 -0.98 -5.06 -16.13
C ALA A 81 -1.02 -3.53 -16.08
N ARG A 82 -1.91 -3.00 -15.24
CA ARG A 82 -1.90 -1.59 -14.81
C ARG A 82 -1.80 -1.54 -13.31
N VAL A 83 -0.79 -0.84 -12.82
CA VAL A 83 -0.47 -0.77 -11.40
C VAL A 83 -0.09 0.65 -11.00
N LEU A 84 -0.33 0.98 -9.74
CA LEU A 84 0.19 2.17 -9.09
C LEU A 84 1.11 1.71 -7.96
N ILE A 85 2.36 2.13 -7.98
CA ILE A 85 3.40 1.66 -7.06
C ILE A 85 4.22 2.83 -6.53
N ARG A 86 4.66 2.73 -5.28
CA ARG A 86 5.61 3.68 -4.72
C ARG A 86 7.00 3.40 -5.24
N ASN A 87 7.63 4.42 -5.77
CA ASN A 87 9.02 4.38 -6.22
C ASN A 87 9.80 5.52 -5.60
N TYR A 88 11.12 5.41 -5.63
CA TYR A 88 12.04 6.33 -4.99
C TYR A 88 13.09 6.82 -5.99
N ARG A 89 13.32 8.13 -6.01
CA ARG A 89 14.39 8.74 -6.79
C ARG A 89 15.75 8.54 -6.09
N PRO A 90 16.87 8.82 -6.74
CA PRO A 90 18.20 8.71 -6.12
C PRO A 90 18.39 9.52 -4.84
N ASP A 91 17.68 10.64 -4.71
CA ASP A 91 17.68 11.50 -3.53
C ASP A 91 16.82 10.96 -2.37
N GLY A 92 16.19 9.79 -2.56
CA GLY A 92 15.29 9.18 -1.59
C GLY A 92 13.86 9.73 -1.62
N SER A 93 13.55 10.71 -2.46
CA SER A 93 12.19 11.23 -2.56
C SER A 93 11.24 10.21 -3.17
N LEU A 94 10.07 10.05 -2.54
CA LEU A 94 9.00 9.16 -3.00
C LEU A 94 8.24 9.80 -4.15
N PHE A 95 7.90 9.00 -5.15
CA PHE A 95 6.89 9.33 -6.15
C PHE A 95 5.97 8.14 -6.43
N TRP A 96 4.73 8.44 -6.78
CA TRP A 96 3.75 7.44 -7.18
C TRP A 96 3.85 7.18 -8.69
N ASN A 97 4.31 6.00 -9.03
CA ASN A 97 4.50 5.58 -10.42
C ASN A 97 3.27 4.78 -10.90
N GLU A 98 2.47 5.37 -11.78
CA GLU A 98 1.44 4.65 -12.50
C GLU A 98 2.08 3.97 -13.71
N ILE A 99 2.00 2.64 -13.73
CA ILE A 99 2.65 1.80 -14.72
C ILE A 99 1.61 1.02 -15.51
N VAL A 100 1.72 1.06 -16.84
CA VAL A 100 1.04 0.10 -17.73
C VAL A 100 2.12 -0.78 -18.34
N ILE A 101 2.07 -2.08 -18.08
CA ILE A 101 2.97 -3.07 -18.65
C ILE A 101 2.25 -3.77 -19.78
N GLN A 102 2.88 -3.83 -20.95
CA GLN A 102 2.36 -4.49 -22.13
C GLN A 102 3.35 -5.51 -22.67
N PRO A 103 2.96 -6.80 -22.81
CA PRO A 103 3.81 -7.81 -23.43
C PRO A 103 3.94 -7.59 -24.93
N VAL A 104 5.10 -7.87 -25.48
CA VAL A 104 5.41 -7.83 -26.92
C VAL A 104 5.81 -9.22 -27.36
N HIS A 105 5.12 -9.72 -28.37
CA HIS A 105 5.36 -11.03 -28.94
C HIS A 105 5.95 -10.89 -30.36
N ASP A 106 6.77 -11.84 -30.76
CA ASP A 106 7.25 -11.96 -32.12
C ASP A 106 6.18 -12.55 -33.07
N GLY A 107 6.51 -12.67 -34.35
CA GLY A 107 5.62 -13.23 -35.36
C GLY A 107 5.21 -14.71 -35.14
N SER A 108 5.86 -15.41 -34.23
CA SER A 108 5.52 -16.79 -33.83
C SER A 108 4.62 -16.84 -32.59
N GLY A 109 4.33 -15.68 -31.96
CA GLY A 109 3.58 -15.59 -30.73
C GLY A 109 4.42 -15.78 -29.47
N LYS A 110 5.75 -15.83 -29.58
CA LYS A 110 6.66 -15.95 -28.43
C LYS A 110 6.86 -14.59 -27.78
N LEU A 111 6.71 -14.50 -26.48
CA LEU A 111 7.02 -13.30 -25.69
C LEU A 111 8.52 -12.96 -25.81
N THR A 112 8.81 -11.71 -26.20
CA THR A 112 10.17 -11.24 -26.39
C THR A 112 10.53 -10.07 -25.47
N HIS A 113 9.58 -9.14 -25.26
CA HIS A 113 9.82 -7.94 -24.46
C HIS A 113 8.59 -7.55 -23.65
N PHE A 114 8.80 -6.66 -22.70
CA PHE A 114 7.73 -5.86 -22.09
C PHE A 114 7.99 -4.38 -22.37
N ILE A 115 6.94 -3.65 -22.72
CA ILE A 115 6.94 -2.19 -22.75
C ILE A 115 6.22 -1.70 -21.49
N GLY A 116 6.90 -0.88 -20.70
CA GLY A 116 6.34 -0.17 -19.56
C GLY A 116 6.08 1.29 -19.93
N TYR A 117 4.83 1.75 -19.78
CA TYR A 117 4.47 3.17 -19.82
C TYR A 117 4.36 3.66 -18.40
N HIS A 118 5.10 4.72 -18.09
CA HIS A 118 5.26 5.24 -16.74
C HIS A 118 4.81 6.69 -16.65
N ARG A 119 4.02 7.01 -15.63
CA ARG A 119 3.57 8.37 -15.35
C ARG A 119 3.72 8.66 -13.86
N ASP A 120 4.30 9.81 -13.52
CA ASP A 120 4.27 10.30 -12.14
C ASP A 120 2.86 10.78 -11.80
N ALA A 121 2.20 10.05 -10.93
CA ALA A 121 0.86 10.35 -10.46
C ALA A 121 0.86 11.18 -9.16
N SER A 122 2.04 11.56 -8.62
CA SER A 122 2.16 12.22 -7.31
C SER A 122 1.40 13.55 -7.26
N GLU A 123 1.56 14.40 -8.28
CA GLU A 123 0.84 15.69 -8.33
C GLU A 123 -0.66 15.51 -8.56
N ARG A 124 -1.06 14.51 -9.34
CA ARG A 124 -2.48 14.17 -9.51
C ARG A 124 -3.09 13.68 -8.19
N LEU A 125 -2.36 12.89 -7.43
CA LEU A 125 -2.79 12.41 -6.12
C LEU A 125 -2.85 13.57 -5.11
N LYS A 126 -1.85 14.45 -5.08
CA LYS A 126 -1.84 15.66 -4.25
C LYS A 126 -2.90 16.70 -4.67
N SER A 127 -3.15 16.85 -5.97
CA SER A 127 -4.18 17.78 -6.46
C SER A 127 -5.59 17.21 -6.35
N ALA A 128 -5.74 15.89 -6.32
CA ALA A 128 -6.98 15.23 -5.93
C ALA A 128 -7.32 15.51 -4.46
N GLU A 129 -6.31 15.70 -3.60
CA GLU A 129 -6.47 16.22 -2.24
C GLU A 129 -7.04 17.66 -2.22
N ARG A 130 -6.75 18.45 -3.25
CA ARG A 130 -7.19 19.85 -3.36
C ARG A 130 -8.51 20.06 -4.11
N SER A 131 -8.93 19.13 -4.93
CA SER A 131 -10.16 19.20 -5.71
C SER A 131 -11.11 18.05 -5.35
N ALA A 132 -12.41 18.33 -5.31
CA ALA A 132 -13.48 17.40 -4.92
C ALA A 132 -13.59 16.11 -5.76
N GLN A 133 -12.57 15.75 -6.54
CA GLN A 133 -12.57 14.56 -7.40
C GLN A 133 -11.92 13.31 -6.77
N GLY A 134 -11.10 13.44 -5.70
CA GLY A 134 -10.51 12.31 -4.94
C GLY A 134 -9.83 11.21 -5.80
N LEU A 135 -9.35 10.18 -5.15
CA LEU A 135 -8.80 9.00 -5.85
C LEU A 135 -9.83 8.37 -6.79
N PRO A 136 -9.42 7.90 -7.99
CA PRO A 136 -10.31 7.15 -8.87
C PRO A 136 -11.00 5.99 -8.12
N PRO A 137 -12.27 5.69 -8.41
CA PRO A 137 -13.03 4.66 -7.67
C PRO A 137 -12.31 3.31 -7.55
N TRP A 138 -11.59 2.91 -8.59
CA TRP A 138 -10.84 1.66 -8.63
C TRP A 138 -9.58 1.63 -7.75
N LEU A 139 -9.14 2.79 -7.22
CA LEU A 139 -8.04 2.91 -6.24
C LEU A 139 -8.54 3.10 -4.81
N ARG A 140 -9.84 3.31 -4.60
CA ARG A 140 -10.39 3.57 -3.27
C ARG A 140 -10.54 2.32 -2.42
N GLU A 141 -10.69 1.16 -3.05
CA GLU A 141 -10.93 -0.10 -2.36
C GLU A 141 -9.74 -1.05 -2.48
N ASP A 142 -9.43 -1.73 -1.39
CA ASP A 142 -8.53 -2.87 -1.38
C ASP A 142 -9.25 -4.08 -1.98
N ARG A 143 -8.70 -4.64 -3.04
CA ARG A 143 -9.35 -5.73 -3.81
C ARG A 143 -9.50 -7.04 -3.05
N LEU A 144 -8.64 -7.29 -2.07
CA LEU A 144 -8.71 -8.51 -1.28
C LEU A 144 -9.84 -8.42 -0.25
N THR A 145 -10.00 -7.26 0.37
CA THR A 145 -10.86 -7.09 1.54
C THR A 145 -12.13 -6.30 1.30
N GLY A 146 -12.17 -5.47 0.24
CA GLY A 146 -13.27 -4.52 -0.02
C GLY A 146 -13.29 -3.32 0.94
N LEU A 147 -12.31 -3.20 1.84
CA LEU A 147 -12.12 -2.03 2.70
C LEU A 147 -11.45 -0.90 1.92
N HIS A 148 -11.34 0.29 2.52
CA HIS A 148 -10.54 1.34 1.89
C HIS A 148 -9.12 0.86 1.65
N SER A 149 -8.59 1.20 0.46
CA SER A 149 -7.18 1.02 0.18
C SER A 149 -6.35 1.94 1.07
N ARG A 150 -5.09 1.58 1.32
CA ARG A 150 -4.18 2.43 2.08
C ARG A 150 -4.13 3.86 1.54
N ALA A 151 -3.99 4.03 0.22
CA ALA A 151 -3.90 5.34 -0.39
C ALA A 151 -5.16 6.20 -0.13
N TYR A 152 -6.33 5.59 -0.23
CA TYR A 152 -7.58 6.31 0.04
C TYR A 152 -7.80 6.57 1.53
N PHE A 153 -7.41 5.64 2.38
CA PHE A 153 -7.45 5.85 3.83
C PHE A 153 -6.53 6.99 4.26
N GLU A 154 -5.29 7.06 3.74
CA GLU A 154 -4.34 8.15 4.02
C GLU A 154 -4.89 9.51 3.56
N GLU A 155 -5.54 9.59 2.40
CA GLU A 155 -6.22 10.80 1.91
C GLU A 155 -7.32 11.27 2.89
N LEU A 156 -8.20 10.35 3.30
CA LEU A 156 -9.27 10.66 4.24
C LEU A 156 -8.75 11.01 5.62
N LEU A 157 -7.74 10.30 6.10
CA LEU A 157 -7.06 10.58 7.37
C LEU A 157 -6.47 11.99 7.40
N GLN A 158 -5.79 12.40 6.33
CA GLN A 158 -5.24 13.76 6.22
C GLN A 158 -6.34 14.83 6.27
N ARG A 159 -7.45 14.62 5.56
CA ARG A 159 -8.60 15.51 5.58
C ARG A 159 -9.17 15.64 6.99
N ASP A 160 -9.43 14.52 7.63
CA ASP A 160 -10.10 14.48 8.93
C ASP A 160 -9.19 14.97 10.05
N TRP A 161 -7.86 14.80 9.91
CA TRP A 161 -6.87 15.42 10.79
C TRP A 161 -6.96 16.95 10.77
N LEU A 162 -6.99 17.55 9.58
CA LEU A 162 -7.11 19.01 9.43
C LEU A 162 -8.44 19.54 9.98
N LEU A 163 -9.52 18.78 9.80
CA LEU A 163 -10.82 19.11 10.39
C LEU A 163 -10.78 19.04 11.92
N ALA A 164 -10.17 18.01 12.49
CA ALA A 164 -10.02 17.84 13.93
C ALA A 164 -9.18 18.98 14.54
N GLN A 165 -8.10 19.40 13.87
CA GLN A 165 -7.31 20.56 14.29
C GLN A 165 -8.12 21.87 14.27
N ARG A 166 -8.92 22.08 13.21
CA ARG A 166 -9.73 23.29 13.06
C ARG A 166 -10.85 23.37 14.11
N ASP A 167 -11.53 22.26 14.29
CA ASP A 167 -12.76 22.19 15.08
C ASP A 167 -12.50 21.73 16.54
N SER A 168 -11.23 21.49 16.88
CA SER A 168 -10.76 21.07 18.22
C SER A 168 -11.53 19.86 18.77
N HIS A 169 -11.79 18.86 17.93
CA HIS A 169 -12.39 17.61 18.34
C HIS A 169 -11.38 16.46 18.36
N GLU A 170 -11.69 15.44 19.14
CA GLU A 170 -10.82 14.29 19.29
C GLU A 170 -10.84 13.41 18.05
N ILE A 171 -9.65 12.92 17.68
CA ILE A 171 -9.42 11.95 16.60
C ILE A 171 -8.64 10.77 17.15
N GLY A 172 -9.05 9.55 16.80
CA GLY A 172 -8.41 8.31 17.20
C GLY A 172 -8.00 7.47 16.02
N LEU A 173 -6.76 6.99 16.03
CA LEU A 173 -6.23 6.03 15.06
C LEU A 173 -5.94 4.71 15.76
N THR A 174 -6.44 3.62 15.19
CA THR A 174 -6.14 2.26 15.63
C THR A 174 -5.50 1.49 14.49
N LEU A 175 -4.35 0.88 14.74
CA LEU A 175 -3.71 -0.07 13.84
C LEU A 175 -3.88 -1.48 14.41
N PHE A 176 -4.58 -2.34 13.70
CA PHE A 176 -4.70 -3.77 13.99
C PHE A 176 -3.71 -4.54 13.12
N ASP A 177 -3.11 -5.58 13.68
CA ASP A 177 -2.23 -6.45 12.92
C ASP A 177 -2.50 -7.92 13.31
N ILE A 178 -2.61 -8.77 12.29
CA ILE A 178 -2.81 -10.20 12.46
C ILE A 178 -1.54 -10.82 13.01
N ASP A 179 -1.63 -11.43 14.19
CA ASP A 179 -0.49 -12.05 14.82
C ASP A 179 -0.03 -13.29 14.04
N ASP A 180 1.28 -13.40 13.83
CA ASP A 180 1.93 -14.55 13.19
C ASP A 180 1.41 -14.93 11.77
N LEU A 181 0.89 -13.95 11.00
CA LEU A 181 0.36 -14.20 9.67
C LEU A 181 1.38 -14.84 8.72
N ALA A 182 2.66 -14.47 8.82
CA ALA A 182 3.72 -15.09 8.02
C ALA A 182 3.83 -16.59 8.31
N THR A 183 3.85 -16.98 9.59
CA THR A 183 3.88 -18.37 10.03
C THR A 183 2.59 -19.12 9.66
N TYR A 184 1.46 -18.42 9.64
CA TYR A 184 0.19 -18.98 9.15
C TYR A 184 0.29 -19.34 7.66
N ASN A 185 0.81 -18.43 6.82
CA ASN A 185 1.03 -18.64 5.40
C ASN A 185 2.02 -19.79 5.12
N GLU A 186 3.08 -19.89 5.91
CA GLU A 186 4.03 -21.03 5.81
C GLU A 186 3.38 -22.37 6.18
N THR A 187 2.38 -22.36 7.05
CA THR A 187 1.71 -23.58 7.53
C THR A 187 0.63 -24.07 6.59
N PHE A 188 -0.15 -23.15 6.03
CA PHE A 188 -1.37 -23.49 5.26
C PHE A 188 -1.28 -23.08 3.79
N ASP A 189 -0.55 -22.13 3.40
CA ASP A 189 -0.31 -21.47 2.14
C ASP A 189 -0.84 -20.01 2.11
N LYS A 190 -0.52 -19.31 1.02
CA LYS A 190 -0.92 -17.91 0.83
C LYS A 190 -2.44 -17.76 0.62
N ALA A 191 -3.08 -18.71 -0.06
CA ALA A 191 -4.53 -18.63 -0.31
C ALA A 191 -5.33 -18.72 0.99
N ALA A 192 -4.88 -19.56 1.93
CA ALA A 192 -5.43 -19.64 3.28
C ALA A 192 -5.21 -18.34 4.07
N GLY A 193 -4.02 -17.72 3.96
CA GLY A 193 -3.75 -16.40 4.56
C GLY A 193 -4.62 -15.30 3.99
N ASP A 194 -4.83 -15.27 2.68
CA ASP A 194 -5.74 -14.33 2.04
C ASP A 194 -7.20 -14.53 2.50
N ALA A 195 -7.61 -15.77 2.71
CA ALA A 195 -8.93 -16.08 3.28
C ALA A 195 -9.04 -15.62 4.75
N CYS A 196 -7.98 -15.79 5.54
CA CYS A 196 -7.87 -15.29 6.90
C CYS A 196 -8.02 -13.76 6.93
N ILE A 197 -7.24 -13.04 6.11
CA ILE A 197 -7.29 -11.58 5.97
C ILE A 197 -8.71 -11.10 5.61
N ARG A 198 -9.37 -11.73 4.60
CA ARG A 198 -10.76 -11.39 4.22
C ARG A 198 -11.75 -11.58 5.37
N ARG A 199 -11.60 -12.64 6.15
CA ARG A 199 -12.48 -12.93 7.26
C ARG A 199 -12.35 -11.92 8.40
N ILE A 200 -11.11 -11.53 8.72
CA ILE A 200 -10.81 -10.50 9.72
C ILE A 200 -11.28 -9.12 9.24
N ALA A 201 -11.05 -8.78 7.99
CA ALA A 201 -11.52 -7.53 7.38
C ALA A 201 -13.03 -7.34 7.55
N ARG A 202 -13.83 -8.40 7.37
CA ARG A 202 -15.28 -8.37 7.59
C ARG A 202 -15.63 -8.09 9.05
N VAL A 203 -14.90 -8.67 10.00
CA VAL A 203 -15.13 -8.42 11.43
C VAL A 203 -14.83 -6.98 11.78
N ILE A 204 -13.69 -6.44 11.31
CA ILE A 204 -13.31 -5.05 11.55
C ILE A 204 -14.35 -4.12 10.92
N GLY A 205 -14.63 -4.25 9.61
CA GLY A 205 -15.59 -3.41 8.90
C GLY A 205 -17.01 -3.47 9.48
N ALA A 206 -17.42 -4.64 10.01
CA ALA A 206 -18.72 -4.77 10.68
C ALA A 206 -18.75 -4.14 12.09
N SER A 207 -17.60 -3.86 12.69
CA SER A 207 -17.51 -3.30 14.05
C SER A 207 -17.51 -1.78 14.06
N TYR A 208 -17.12 -1.14 12.97
CA TYR A 208 -17.04 0.31 12.80
C TYR A 208 -18.03 0.77 11.73
N ARG A 209 -19.18 1.27 12.15
CA ARG A 209 -20.31 1.63 11.25
C ARG A 209 -20.83 3.05 11.45
N ARG A 210 -20.20 3.86 12.29
CA ARG A 210 -20.62 5.26 12.46
C ARG A 210 -20.21 6.07 11.23
N GLY A 211 -20.97 7.12 10.92
CA GLY A 211 -20.75 7.93 9.71
C GLY A 211 -19.38 8.61 9.61
N GLY A 212 -18.65 8.71 10.74
CA GLY A 212 -17.27 9.23 10.77
C GLY A 212 -16.19 8.15 10.90
N ASP A 213 -16.56 6.86 11.00
CA ASP A 213 -15.58 5.78 11.08
C ASP A 213 -15.02 5.47 9.69
N LEU A 214 -13.71 5.36 9.59
CA LEU A 214 -13.03 4.91 8.37
C LEU A 214 -12.28 3.62 8.68
N VAL A 215 -12.40 2.64 7.80
CA VAL A 215 -11.71 1.35 7.92
C VAL A 215 -10.98 1.06 6.63
N GLY A 216 -9.67 0.83 6.71
CA GLY A 216 -8.82 0.53 5.56
C GLY A 216 -7.86 -0.61 5.82
N ARG A 217 -7.42 -1.25 4.75
CA ARG A 217 -6.28 -2.15 4.80
C ARG A 217 -5.02 -1.33 4.65
N TRP A 218 -4.14 -1.42 5.66
CA TRP A 218 -2.91 -0.63 5.67
C TRP A 218 -1.79 -1.29 4.86
N GLU A 219 -1.44 -2.51 5.20
CA GLU A 219 -0.47 -3.35 4.49
C GLU A 219 -0.52 -4.79 5.01
N GLY A 220 -0.26 -5.79 4.15
CA GLY A 220 -0.20 -7.19 4.57
C GLY A 220 -1.42 -7.62 5.39
N GLY A 221 -1.20 -7.98 6.65
CA GLY A 221 -2.24 -8.31 7.64
C GLY A 221 -2.61 -7.14 8.56
N THR A 222 -2.17 -5.91 8.25
CA THR A 222 -2.43 -4.73 9.07
C THR A 222 -3.63 -3.95 8.54
N PHE A 223 -4.51 -3.50 9.45
CA PHE A 223 -5.68 -2.68 9.17
C PHE A 223 -5.60 -1.38 9.96
N ALA A 224 -6.10 -0.30 9.37
CA ALA A 224 -6.20 0.99 10.02
C ALA A 224 -7.67 1.37 10.21
N VAL A 225 -7.98 1.93 11.37
CA VAL A 225 -9.30 2.47 11.70
C VAL A 225 -9.14 3.87 12.24
N LEU A 226 -9.89 4.81 11.67
CA LEU A 226 -10.03 6.16 12.17
C LEU A 226 -11.38 6.33 12.83
N THR A 227 -11.39 6.94 14.00
CA THR A 227 -12.60 7.30 14.76
C THR A 227 -12.55 8.75 15.18
N GLN A 228 -13.70 9.39 15.39
CA GLN A 228 -13.81 10.80 15.72
C GLN A 228 -14.73 11.04 16.94
N GLY A 229 -14.48 12.12 17.67
CA GLY A 229 -15.25 12.52 18.85
C GLY A 229 -15.33 11.43 19.92
N ASP A 230 -16.47 11.21 20.53
CA ASP A 230 -16.68 10.19 21.59
C ASP A 230 -16.21 8.78 21.21
N ALA A 231 -16.13 8.47 19.91
CA ALA A 231 -15.62 7.19 19.44
C ALA A 231 -14.10 7.10 19.59
N ALA A 232 -13.38 8.22 19.48
CA ALA A 232 -11.94 8.28 19.67
C ALA A 232 -11.57 8.01 21.13
N GLU A 233 -12.27 8.59 22.11
CA GLU A 233 -12.08 8.31 23.54
C GLU A 233 -12.24 6.82 23.87
N LYS A 234 -13.12 6.13 23.13
CA LYS A 234 -13.44 4.69 23.33
C LYS A 234 -12.67 3.76 22.40
N ALA A 235 -11.75 4.28 21.60
CA ALA A 235 -11.07 3.51 20.56
C ALA A 235 -10.40 2.24 21.12
N SER A 236 -9.77 2.31 22.30
CA SER A 236 -9.15 1.15 22.94
C SER A 236 -10.19 0.07 23.33
N GLN A 237 -11.37 0.46 23.83
CA GLN A 237 -12.45 -0.48 24.16
C GLN A 237 -13.01 -1.15 22.89
N TYR A 238 -13.21 -0.37 21.82
CA TYR A 238 -13.61 -0.94 20.54
C TYR A 238 -12.58 -1.90 19.96
N ALA A 239 -11.30 -1.58 20.09
CA ALA A 239 -10.21 -2.47 19.67
C ALA A 239 -10.25 -3.81 20.45
N GLN A 240 -10.51 -3.79 21.75
CA GLN A 240 -10.69 -5.00 22.57
C GLN A 240 -11.85 -5.85 22.08
N VAL A 241 -13.00 -5.23 21.78
CA VAL A 241 -14.19 -5.94 21.26
C VAL A 241 -13.87 -6.58 19.91
N VAL A 242 -13.18 -5.88 19.03
CA VAL A 242 -12.77 -6.42 17.72
C VAL A 242 -11.83 -7.61 17.89
N ALA A 243 -10.79 -7.48 18.73
CA ALA A 243 -9.86 -8.57 19.00
C ALA A 243 -10.57 -9.79 19.58
N GLN A 244 -11.56 -9.60 20.48
CA GLN A 244 -12.38 -10.69 20.99
C GLN A 244 -13.20 -11.35 19.87
N ARG A 245 -13.89 -10.59 19.03
CA ARG A 245 -14.66 -11.12 17.90
C ARG A 245 -13.80 -11.94 16.94
N VAL A 246 -12.54 -11.54 16.73
CA VAL A 246 -11.61 -12.31 15.90
C VAL A 246 -11.22 -13.62 16.59
N ARG A 247 -10.97 -13.63 17.90
CA ARG A 247 -10.75 -14.87 18.68
C ARG A 247 -11.95 -15.82 18.58
N ASP A 248 -13.15 -15.29 18.65
CA ASP A 248 -14.41 -16.07 18.60
C ASP A 248 -14.62 -16.74 17.22
N LEU A 249 -13.88 -16.31 16.18
CA LEU A 249 -13.87 -17.02 14.90
C LEU A 249 -13.19 -18.40 14.98
N MET A 250 -12.40 -18.66 16.02
CA MET A 250 -11.72 -19.94 16.26
C MET A 250 -10.89 -20.41 15.07
N MET A 251 -10.27 -19.49 14.32
CA MET A 251 -9.44 -19.82 13.17
C MET A 251 -8.15 -20.50 13.66
N HIS A 252 -8.01 -21.80 13.35
CA HIS A 252 -6.93 -22.62 13.86
C HIS A 252 -5.57 -22.15 13.31
N HIS A 253 -4.59 -21.95 14.23
CA HIS A 253 -3.22 -21.57 13.91
C HIS A 253 -2.24 -22.37 14.78
N PRO A 254 -1.82 -23.59 14.34
CA PRO A 254 -1.09 -24.53 15.18
C PRO A 254 0.29 -24.05 15.62
N ARG A 255 0.85 -23.08 14.91
CA ARG A 255 2.18 -22.48 15.18
C ARG A 255 2.10 -21.05 15.73
N ALA A 256 0.93 -20.58 16.20
CA ALA A 256 0.80 -19.27 16.79
C ALA A 256 1.58 -19.18 18.11
N GLY A 257 2.27 -18.07 18.32
CA GLY A 257 2.98 -17.80 19.57
C GLY A 257 2.06 -17.51 20.74
N SER A 258 0.81 -17.05 20.49
CA SER A 258 -0.18 -16.64 21.49
C SER A 258 -1.28 -17.68 21.74
N GLY A 259 -1.14 -18.90 21.27
CA GLY A 259 -2.16 -19.95 21.45
C GLY A 259 -2.36 -20.82 20.20
N ARG A 260 -3.56 -21.39 20.03
CA ARG A 260 -3.89 -22.29 18.90
C ARG A 260 -4.75 -21.61 17.82
N PHE A 261 -5.04 -20.34 17.97
CA PHE A 261 -5.93 -19.61 17.09
C PHE A 261 -5.32 -18.31 16.65
N VAL A 262 -5.79 -17.79 15.52
CA VAL A 262 -5.43 -16.48 15.01
C VAL A 262 -5.90 -15.40 15.98
N THR A 263 -5.03 -14.46 16.30
CA THR A 263 -5.30 -13.32 17.17
C THR A 263 -4.92 -12.00 16.50
N LEU A 264 -5.34 -10.88 17.09
CA LEU A 264 -4.94 -9.53 16.70
C LEU A 264 -4.18 -8.84 17.83
N SER A 265 -3.12 -8.14 17.46
CA SER A 265 -2.55 -7.07 18.28
C SER A 265 -3.00 -5.71 17.74
N ALA A 266 -3.20 -4.73 18.62
CA ALA A 266 -3.56 -3.40 18.21
C ALA A 266 -2.77 -2.31 18.94
N GLY A 267 -2.43 -1.25 18.21
CA GLY A 267 -1.96 0.01 18.74
C GLY A 267 -3.04 1.08 18.56
N VAL A 268 -3.30 1.84 19.61
CA VAL A 268 -4.31 2.91 19.61
C VAL A 268 -3.63 4.22 19.98
N ALA A 269 -3.93 5.27 19.24
CA ALA A 269 -3.52 6.64 19.57
C ALA A 269 -4.72 7.56 19.37
N SER A 270 -5.08 8.34 20.38
CA SER A 270 -6.16 9.34 20.31
C SER A 270 -5.74 10.62 21.01
N LEU A 271 -6.17 11.75 20.45
CA LEU A 271 -5.94 13.08 20.99
C LEU A 271 -6.82 14.12 20.29
N VAL A 272 -6.95 15.28 20.91
CA VAL A 272 -7.36 16.51 20.23
C VAL A 272 -6.08 17.12 19.61
N PRO A 273 -5.94 17.15 18.27
CA PRO A 273 -4.66 17.49 17.67
C PRO A 273 -4.36 19.01 17.79
N PRO A 274 -3.29 19.40 18.51
CA PRO A 274 -2.84 20.78 18.53
C PRO A 274 -2.29 21.17 17.14
N ARG A 275 -2.29 22.47 16.84
CA ARG A 275 -1.90 22.99 15.50
C ARG A 275 -0.45 22.67 15.14
N GLU A 276 0.42 22.57 16.12
CA GLU A 276 1.85 22.31 15.96
C GLU A 276 2.16 20.83 15.73
N LEU A 277 1.23 19.94 16.06
CA LEU A 277 1.45 18.50 15.91
C LEU A 277 1.18 18.04 14.48
N SER A 278 2.08 17.24 13.94
CA SER A 278 1.93 16.66 12.61
C SER A 278 1.10 15.36 12.65
N LEU A 279 0.43 15.05 11.55
CA LEU A 279 -0.22 13.74 11.37
C LEU A 279 0.79 12.59 11.49
N ASP A 280 2.03 12.79 11.07
CA ASP A 280 3.08 11.77 11.18
C ASP A 280 3.38 11.40 12.65
N SER A 281 3.26 12.36 13.57
CA SER A 281 3.38 12.08 15.02
C SER A 281 2.28 11.14 15.51
N LEU A 282 1.02 11.30 15.07
CA LEU A 282 -0.06 10.38 15.38
C LEU A 282 0.22 8.97 14.84
N LEU A 283 0.68 8.88 13.60
CA LEU A 283 1.05 7.60 12.97
C LEU A 283 2.20 6.91 13.69
N LYS A 284 3.23 7.67 14.09
CA LYS A 284 4.36 7.15 14.87
C LYS A 284 3.92 6.64 16.23
N ALA A 285 3.12 7.41 16.96
CA ALA A 285 2.59 7.02 18.27
C ALA A 285 1.75 5.74 18.18
N CYS A 286 0.88 5.64 17.18
CA CYS A 286 0.07 4.45 16.95
C CYS A 286 0.92 3.22 16.61
N ARG A 287 1.95 3.35 15.78
CA ARG A 287 2.90 2.28 15.46
C ARG A 287 3.73 1.85 16.66
N ALA A 288 4.18 2.80 17.48
CA ALA A 288 4.92 2.51 18.71
C ALA A 288 4.05 1.68 19.67
N SER A 289 2.77 2.06 19.82
CA SER A 289 1.80 1.31 20.61
C SER A 289 1.56 -0.10 20.08
N LEU A 290 1.38 -0.27 18.75
CA LEU A 290 1.25 -1.58 18.14
C LEU A 290 2.49 -2.45 18.38
N LYS A 291 3.69 -1.87 18.28
CA LYS A 291 4.93 -2.57 18.59
C LYS A 291 4.97 -3.02 20.04
N ARG A 292 4.54 -2.19 21.00
CA ARG A 292 4.42 -2.57 22.43
C ARG A 292 3.46 -3.74 22.60
N ALA A 293 2.27 -3.70 21.98
CA ALA A 293 1.32 -4.79 22.03
C ALA A 293 1.92 -6.12 21.55
N LYS A 294 2.68 -6.10 20.45
CA LYS A 294 3.35 -7.30 19.93
C LYS A 294 4.48 -7.80 20.86
N THR A 295 5.24 -6.91 21.50
CA THR A 295 6.33 -7.29 22.43
C THR A 295 5.80 -7.81 23.76
N LEU A 296 4.62 -7.39 24.20
CA LEU A 296 3.95 -7.88 25.42
C LEU A 296 3.35 -9.29 25.29
N GLY A 297 3.58 -9.97 24.17
CA GLY A 297 3.16 -11.36 23.95
C GLY A 297 2.05 -11.51 22.90
N LYS A 298 1.79 -10.47 22.10
CA LYS A 298 0.72 -10.47 21.09
C LYS A 298 -0.69 -10.60 21.71
N ASN A 299 -1.72 -10.74 20.90
CA ASN A 299 -3.12 -10.83 21.36
C ASN A 299 -3.47 -9.77 22.41
N SER A 300 -3.00 -8.56 22.20
CA SER A 300 -3.08 -7.47 23.17
C SER A 300 -3.27 -6.13 22.48
N ILE A 301 -3.72 -5.15 23.26
CA ILE A 301 -3.96 -3.79 22.81
C ILE A 301 -3.14 -2.85 23.68
N SER A 302 -2.41 -1.95 23.04
CA SER A 302 -1.64 -0.91 23.71
C SER A 302 -2.09 0.46 23.23
N THR A 303 -2.18 1.41 24.14
CA THR A 303 -2.56 2.80 23.86
C THR A 303 -1.30 3.66 23.87
N ALA A 304 -1.26 4.66 23.00
CA ALA A 304 -0.18 5.65 22.96
C ALA A 304 -0.14 6.48 24.25
N GLU A 305 1.05 6.75 24.72
CA GLU A 305 1.32 7.63 25.85
C GLU A 305 1.74 9.02 25.34
N SER A 306 1.67 10.03 26.19
CA SER A 306 2.04 11.41 25.79
C SER A 306 3.45 11.52 25.20
N ALA A 307 4.38 10.68 25.65
CA ALA A 307 5.75 10.63 25.14
C ALA A 307 5.85 10.10 23.69
N ASP A 308 4.88 9.35 23.21
CA ASP A 308 4.87 8.77 21.87
C ASP A 308 4.59 9.81 20.77
N PHE A 309 4.07 10.99 21.14
CA PHE A 309 3.71 12.06 20.21
C PHE A 309 4.83 13.09 19.98
N GLN A 310 5.98 12.87 20.56
CA GLN A 310 7.15 13.78 20.46
C GLN A 310 7.99 13.54 19.21
#